data_0529e165273dbc1195c523989ea704e5
#
_entry.id   0529e165273dbc1195c523989ea704e5
#
_cell.length_a   1.000
_cell.length_b   1.000
_cell.length_c   1.000
_cell.angle_alpha   90.00
_cell.angle_beta   90.00
_cell.angle_gamma   90.00
#
_symmetry.space_group_name_H-M   'P 1'
#
loop_
_entity.id
_entity.type
_entity.pdbx_description
1 polymer ?
#
loop_
_entity_poly.entity_id
_entity_poly.type
_entity_poly.pdbx_seq_one_letter_code
_entity_poly.pdbx_strand_id
1 'polypeptide(L)'
;MEITIRLEYLSAERLWDHEKPFPREMHLSTNLSLTEVKYEGERMVISYTASIHYSPSVAQVNLKGKVLVKGEKEELNKILENYEKRKAPPLELLQPLMGAVLVEATILSRSLQLPPPLPLPLLSKPPEE
;
A
#
# COMPACT_ATOMS: atom_id res chain seq x y z
N MET A 1 -1.41 -7.13 19.39
CA MET A 1 -0.26 -6.76 18.56
C MET A 1 -0.32 -5.25 18.32
N GLU A 2 0.76 -4.59 18.61
CA GLU A 2 0.83 -3.13 18.43
C GLU A 2 1.65 -2.81 17.20
N ILE A 3 1.08 -2.05 16.28
CA ILE A 3 1.70 -1.79 14.98
C ILE A 3 1.91 -0.30 14.80
N THR A 4 3.14 0.09 14.47
CA THR A 4 3.47 1.47 14.14
C THR A 4 4.00 1.49 12.72
N ILE A 5 3.36 2.25 11.86
CA ILE A 5 3.74 2.30 10.44
C ILE A 5 4.44 3.60 10.18
N ARG A 6 5.63 3.53 9.58
CA ARG A 6 6.43 4.70 9.23
C ARG A 6 6.65 4.75 7.74
N LEU A 7 6.51 5.93 7.20
CA LEU A 7 6.76 6.18 5.80
C LEU A 7 8.09 6.88 5.68
N GLU A 8 8.98 6.36 4.84
CA GLU A 8 10.31 6.92 4.67
C GLU A 8 10.59 7.42 3.28
N TYR A 9 9.79 7.02 2.31
CA TYR A 9 9.98 7.44 0.94
C TYR A 9 8.63 7.49 0.25
N LEU A 10 8.44 8.52 -0.54
CA LEU A 10 7.15 8.77 -1.17
C LEU A 10 7.41 9.47 -2.49
N SER A 11 6.91 8.90 -3.58
CA SER A 11 7.03 9.56 -4.88
C SER A 11 5.80 9.25 -5.72
N ALA A 12 5.51 10.16 -6.61
CA ALA A 12 4.41 9.97 -7.54
C ALA A 12 4.72 10.75 -8.80
N GLU A 13 4.30 10.20 -9.92
CA GLU A 13 4.54 10.85 -11.19
C GLU A 13 3.32 10.66 -12.07
N ARG A 14 2.84 11.75 -12.63
CA ARG A 14 1.78 11.71 -13.61
C ARG A 14 2.44 11.69 -14.98
N LEU A 15 2.12 10.69 -15.77
CA LEU A 15 2.68 10.51 -17.12
C LEU A 15 1.68 10.95 -18.19
N TRP A 16 0.40 11.08 -17.82
CA TRP A 16 -0.64 11.40 -18.77
C TRP A 16 -0.79 12.90 -18.96
N ASP A 17 -1.03 13.31 -20.19
CA ASP A 17 -1.20 14.72 -20.52
C ASP A 17 -2.45 15.27 -19.86
N HIS A 18 -2.31 16.40 -19.17
CA HIS A 18 -3.44 17.05 -18.51
C HIS A 18 -4.50 17.52 -19.52
N GLU A 19 -4.08 17.79 -20.75
CA GLU A 19 -4.99 18.30 -21.76
C GLU A 19 -5.83 17.21 -22.41
N LYS A 20 -5.54 15.97 -22.12
CA LYS A 20 -6.26 14.85 -22.72
C LYS A 20 -7.18 14.19 -21.69
N PRO A 21 -8.35 13.71 -22.12
CA PRO A 21 -9.19 12.94 -21.20
C PRO A 21 -8.50 11.62 -20.87
N PHE A 22 -8.78 11.11 -19.67
CA PHE A 22 -8.22 9.84 -19.26
C PHE A 22 -8.67 8.72 -20.20
N PRO A 23 -7.88 7.65 -20.31
CA PRO A 23 -8.29 6.50 -21.10
C PRO A 23 -9.60 5.94 -20.61
N ARG A 24 -10.39 5.41 -21.52
CA ARG A 24 -11.65 4.80 -21.16
C ARG A 24 -11.48 3.66 -20.18
N GLU A 25 -10.50 2.82 -20.45
CA GLU A 25 -10.23 1.68 -19.59
C GLU A 25 -8.94 1.92 -18.85
N MET A 26 -9.06 2.43 -17.67
CA MET A 26 -7.90 2.66 -16.84
C MET A 26 -7.91 1.65 -15.71
N HIS A 27 -6.78 0.98 -15.51
CA HIS A 27 -6.65 -0.05 -14.51
C HIS A 27 -5.65 0.36 -13.45
N LEU A 28 -5.97 0.04 -12.21
CA LEU A 28 -5.04 0.26 -11.12
C LEU A 28 -4.51 -1.08 -10.68
N SER A 29 -3.19 -1.15 -10.47
CA SER A 29 -2.61 -2.33 -9.86
C SER A 29 -1.78 -1.87 -8.67
N THR A 30 -1.95 -2.58 -7.57
CA THR A 30 -1.27 -2.26 -6.32
C THR A 30 -0.42 -3.44 -5.91
N ASN A 31 0.86 -3.17 -5.64
CA ASN A 31 1.77 -4.18 -5.14
C ASN A 31 2.31 -3.75 -3.81
N LEU A 32 2.32 -4.68 -2.87
CA LEU A 32 2.90 -4.45 -1.56
C LEU A 32 3.83 -5.60 -1.27
N SER A 33 5.07 -5.31 -0.96
CA SER A 33 6.07 -6.32 -0.69
C SER A 33 6.77 -6.01 0.61
N LEU A 34 6.99 -7.05 1.41
CA LEU A 34 7.85 -6.95 2.57
C LEU A 34 9.25 -7.33 2.10
N THR A 35 10.19 -6.42 2.26
CA THR A 35 11.54 -6.64 1.75
C THR A 35 12.50 -7.16 2.79
N GLU A 36 12.16 -6.96 4.06
CA GLU A 36 13.00 -7.45 5.14
C GLU A 36 12.16 -7.57 6.40
N VAL A 37 12.33 -8.65 7.13
CA VAL A 37 11.66 -8.86 8.40
C VAL A 37 12.72 -9.32 9.38
N LYS A 38 12.89 -8.59 10.49
CA LYS A 38 13.90 -8.97 11.47
C LYS A 38 13.47 -8.54 12.86
N TYR A 39 14.03 -9.21 13.85
CA TYR A 39 13.84 -8.81 15.23
C TYR A 39 14.84 -7.73 15.60
N GLU A 40 14.40 -6.81 16.41
CA GLU A 40 15.26 -5.79 16.96
C GLU A 40 14.88 -5.67 18.44
N GLY A 41 15.59 -6.43 19.27
CA GLY A 41 15.17 -6.58 20.65
C GLY A 41 13.91 -7.41 20.71
N GLU A 42 12.93 -6.89 21.43
CA GLU A 42 11.66 -7.62 21.59
C GLU A 42 10.61 -7.20 20.55
N ARG A 43 10.98 -6.30 19.68
CA ARG A 43 10.06 -5.87 18.63
C ARG A 43 10.55 -6.38 17.28
N MET A 44 9.67 -6.34 16.32
CA MET A 44 9.99 -6.74 14.97
C MET A 44 9.98 -5.51 14.07
N VAL A 45 10.97 -5.42 13.20
CA VAL A 45 11.07 -4.34 12.24
C VAL A 45 10.90 -4.93 10.86
N ILE A 46 9.94 -4.39 10.12
CA ILE A 46 9.60 -4.90 8.79
C ILE A 46 9.77 -3.77 7.80
N SER A 47 10.58 -4.01 6.77
CA SER A 47 10.72 -3.04 5.68
C SER A 47 9.73 -3.40 4.58
N TYR A 48 9.08 -2.40 4.02
CA TYR A 48 8.11 -2.66 2.97
C TYR A 48 8.28 -1.68 1.82
N THR A 49 7.83 -2.10 0.65
CA THR A 49 7.70 -1.22 -0.50
C THR A 49 6.30 -1.42 -1.06
N ALA A 50 5.75 -0.34 -1.57
CA ALA A 50 4.43 -0.40 -2.19
C ALA A 50 4.46 0.40 -3.47
N SER A 51 3.76 -0.08 -4.48
CA SER A 51 3.66 0.65 -5.73
C SER A 51 2.25 0.54 -6.26
N ILE A 52 1.80 1.62 -6.86
CA ILE A 52 0.48 1.67 -7.48
C ILE A 52 0.68 2.20 -8.88
N HIS A 53 0.18 1.48 -9.85
CA HIS A 53 0.29 1.86 -11.25
C HIS A 53 -1.08 2.11 -11.84
N TYR A 54 -1.20 3.25 -12.49
CA TYR A 54 -2.39 3.57 -13.28
C TYR A 54 -2.05 3.26 -14.72
N SER A 55 -2.68 2.23 -15.27
CA SER A 55 -2.41 1.78 -16.63
C SER A 55 -3.50 2.29 -17.57
N PRO A 56 -3.19 2.56 -18.82
CA PRO A 56 -1.91 2.44 -19.50
C PRO A 56 -1.06 3.69 -19.34
N SER A 57 0.07 3.56 -18.67
CA SER A 57 1.06 4.64 -18.52
C SER A 57 0.47 5.98 -18.09
N VAL A 58 -0.45 5.96 -17.17
CA VAL A 58 -1.11 7.19 -16.72
C VAL A 58 -0.35 7.81 -15.56
N ALA A 59 0.04 6.99 -14.59
CA ALA A 59 0.74 7.50 -13.41
C ALA A 59 1.30 6.34 -12.60
N GLN A 60 2.21 6.68 -11.69
CA GLN A 60 2.73 5.69 -10.76
C GLN A 60 3.01 6.35 -9.42
N VAL A 61 2.82 5.58 -8.36
CA VAL A 61 3.07 6.02 -6.99
C VAL A 61 3.95 4.96 -6.34
N ASN A 62 4.98 5.39 -5.63
CA ASN A 62 5.88 4.48 -4.95
C ASN A 62 6.10 4.93 -3.52
N LEU A 63 6.04 3.98 -2.59
CA LEU A 63 6.22 4.25 -1.18
C LEU A 63 7.16 3.21 -0.59
N LYS A 64 7.91 3.62 0.41
CA LYS A 64 8.77 2.72 1.17
C LYS A 64 8.74 3.14 2.62
N GLY A 65 8.87 2.19 3.50
CA GLY A 65 8.89 2.52 4.90
C GLY A 65 9.14 1.32 5.76
N LYS A 66 8.85 1.47 7.02
CA LYS A 66 9.05 0.40 7.99
C LYS A 66 7.84 0.28 8.88
N VAL A 67 7.62 -0.93 9.37
CA VAL A 67 6.57 -1.20 10.32
C VAL A 67 7.24 -1.76 11.56
N LEU A 68 6.90 -1.19 12.71
CA LEU A 68 7.40 -1.67 13.98
C LEU A 68 6.26 -2.43 14.64
N VAL A 69 6.51 -3.67 15.00
CA VAL A 69 5.49 -4.53 15.56
C VAL A 69 5.92 -5.02 16.93
N LYS A 70 5.05 -4.82 17.91
CA LYS A 70 5.24 -5.36 19.24
C LYS A 70 4.09 -6.31 19.53
N GLY A 71 4.39 -7.42 20.14
CA GLY A 71 3.35 -8.38 20.46
C GLY A 71 3.96 -9.62 21.04
N GLU A 72 3.14 -10.63 21.18
CA GLU A 72 3.61 -11.89 21.73
C GLU A 72 4.52 -12.59 20.73
N LYS A 73 5.45 -13.33 21.27
CA LYS A 73 6.45 -13.98 20.45
C LYS A 73 5.84 -14.88 19.38
N GLU A 74 4.74 -15.52 19.72
CA GLU A 74 4.07 -16.38 18.76
C GLU A 74 3.53 -15.60 17.57
N GLU A 75 2.99 -14.42 17.83
CA GLU A 75 2.49 -13.57 16.75
C GLU A 75 3.62 -13.10 15.84
N LEU A 76 4.71 -12.67 16.45
CA LEU A 76 5.84 -12.16 15.68
C LEU A 76 6.50 -13.27 14.88
N ASN A 77 6.62 -14.45 15.47
CA ASN A 77 7.20 -15.59 14.77
C ASN A 77 6.36 -16.00 13.57
N LYS A 78 5.06 -15.84 13.67
CA LYS A 78 4.19 -16.17 12.54
C LYS A 78 4.43 -15.22 11.37
N ILE A 79 4.66 -13.95 11.67
CA ILE A 79 4.97 -12.99 10.62
C ILE A 79 6.28 -13.38 9.93
N LEU A 80 7.29 -13.69 10.73
CA LEU A 80 8.59 -14.07 10.18
C LEU A 80 8.49 -15.36 9.35
N GLU A 81 7.75 -16.33 9.86
CA GLU A 81 7.60 -17.60 9.17
C GLU A 81 6.90 -17.41 7.82
N ASN A 82 5.81 -16.63 7.81
CA ASN A 82 5.11 -16.37 6.56
C ASN A 82 6.02 -15.68 5.55
N TYR A 83 6.82 -14.73 6.04
CA TYR A 83 7.75 -14.03 5.16
C TYR A 83 8.77 -14.99 4.57
N GLU A 84 9.35 -15.86 5.39
CA GLU A 84 10.37 -16.80 4.92
C GLU A 84 9.80 -17.83 3.94
N LYS A 85 8.54 -18.17 4.10
CA LYS A 85 7.88 -19.11 3.20
C LYS A 85 7.23 -18.42 2.01
N ARG A 86 7.44 -17.13 1.87
CA ARG A 86 6.89 -16.33 0.80
C ARG A 86 5.36 -16.38 0.78
N LYS A 87 4.77 -16.41 1.95
CA LYS A 87 3.33 -16.36 2.09
C LYS A 87 2.92 -14.94 2.47
N ALA A 88 1.65 -14.65 2.25
CA ALA A 88 1.12 -13.34 2.62
C ALA A 88 1.23 -13.14 4.13
N PRO A 89 1.48 -11.91 4.58
CA PRO A 89 1.50 -11.65 6.01
C PRO A 89 0.10 -11.83 6.60
N PRO A 90 0.02 -12.01 7.93
CA PRO A 90 -1.29 -12.11 8.57
C PRO A 90 -2.12 -10.87 8.30
N LEU A 91 -3.43 -11.05 8.23
CA LEU A 91 -4.33 -9.93 7.97
C LEU A 91 -4.21 -8.83 9.00
N GLU A 92 -3.92 -9.18 10.24
CA GLU A 92 -3.76 -8.17 11.28
C GLU A 92 -2.66 -7.18 10.97
N LEU A 93 -1.67 -7.58 10.21
CA LEU A 93 -0.60 -6.70 9.77
C LEU A 93 -0.93 -6.10 8.41
N LEU A 94 -1.43 -6.91 7.51
CA LEU A 94 -1.66 -6.48 6.14
C LEU A 94 -2.72 -5.38 6.03
N GLN A 95 -3.81 -5.50 6.75
CA GLN A 95 -4.89 -4.53 6.64
C GLN A 95 -4.48 -3.11 7.04
N PRO A 96 -3.90 -2.91 8.22
CA PRO A 96 -3.49 -1.53 8.56
C PRO A 96 -2.39 -1.01 7.67
N LEU A 97 -1.49 -1.87 7.21
CA LEU A 97 -0.43 -1.44 6.32
C LEU A 97 -0.99 -1.02 4.97
N MET A 98 -1.86 -1.83 4.40
CA MET A 98 -2.49 -1.49 3.13
C MET A 98 -3.31 -0.21 3.26
N GLY A 99 -4.03 -0.06 4.38
CA GLY A 99 -4.81 1.15 4.62
C GLY A 99 -3.93 2.39 4.64
N ALA A 100 -2.79 2.32 5.32
CA ALA A 100 -1.88 3.45 5.40
C ALA A 100 -1.32 3.79 4.01
N VAL A 101 -0.96 2.77 3.24
CA VAL A 101 -0.45 2.98 1.89
C VAL A 101 -1.49 3.69 1.02
N LEU A 102 -2.74 3.22 1.08
CA LEU A 102 -3.79 3.79 0.25
C LEU A 102 -4.14 5.22 0.63
N VAL A 103 -4.07 5.54 1.91
CA VAL A 103 -4.31 6.91 2.35
C VAL A 103 -3.25 7.85 1.78
N GLU A 104 -1.98 7.48 1.88
CA GLU A 104 -0.91 8.32 1.35
C GLU A 104 -1.00 8.42 -0.17
N ALA A 105 -1.31 7.32 -0.83
CA ALA A 105 -1.43 7.33 -2.28
C ALA A 105 -2.60 8.21 -2.72
N THR A 106 -3.67 8.23 -1.95
CA THR A 106 -4.83 9.06 -2.26
C THR A 106 -4.46 10.55 -2.18
N ILE A 107 -3.69 10.92 -1.16
CA ILE A 107 -3.25 12.30 -1.02
C ILE A 107 -2.38 12.70 -2.21
N LEU A 108 -1.46 11.84 -2.61
CA LEU A 108 -0.62 12.11 -3.76
C LEU A 108 -1.42 12.20 -5.06
N SER A 109 -2.38 11.31 -5.22
CA SER A 109 -3.21 11.30 -6.41
C SER A 109 -3.94 12.62 -6.57
N ARG A 110 -4.43 13.16 -5.46
CA ARG A 110 -5.12 14.42 -5.47
C ARG A 110 -4.22 15.54 -5.98
N SER A 111 -2.98 15.56 -5.52
CA SER A 111 -2.02 16.58 -5.94
C SER A 111 -1.75 16.52 -7.44
N LEU A 112 -1.86 15.35 -8.03
CA LEU A 112 -1.61 15.15 -9.46
C LEU A 112 -2.90 15.11 -10.27
N GLN A 113 -4.03 15.39 -9.64
CA GLN A 113 -5.34 15.38 -10.30
C GLN A 113 -5.63 14.03 -10.94
N LEU A 114 -5.38 12.99 -10.18
CA LEU A 114 -5.67 11.62 -10.59
C LEU A 114 -6.85 11.10 -9.77
N PRO A 115 -7.59 10.13 -10.30
CA PRO A 115 -8.61 9.48 -9.48
C PRO A 115 -7.97 8.79 -8.29
N PRO A 116 -8.63 8.75 -7.15
CA PRO A 116 -8.04 8.09 -5.99
C PRO A 116 -7.93 6.58 -6.23
N PRO A 117 -6.88 5.95 -5.70
CA PRO A 117 -6.68 4.52 -5.89
C PRO A 117 -7.51 3.66 -4.94
N LEU A 118 -8.49 4.23 -4.29
CA LEU A 118 -9.34 3.52 -3.36
C LEU A 118 -10.61 3.07 -4.04
N PRO A 119 -11.07 1.85 -3.77
CA PRO A 119 -12.40 1.49 -4.20
C PRO A 119 -13.41 2.33 -3.43
N LEU A 120 -14.32 2.94 -4.13
CA LEU A 120 -15.33 3.80 -3.52
C LEU A 120 -16.71 3.25 -3.84
N PRO A 121 -17.08 2.12 -3.22
CA PRO A 121 -18.33 1.46 -3.58
C PRO A 121 -19.56 2.33 -3.37
N LEU A 122 -19.53 3.21 -2.40
CA LEU A 122 -20.67 4.08 -2.18
C LEU A 122 -20.84 5.09 -3.27
N LEU A 123 -19.76 5.49 -3.91
CA LEU A 123 -19.80 6.45 -4.98
C LEU A 123 -19.85 5.81 -6.34
N SER A 124 -19.24 4.64 -6.47
CA SER A 124 -19.13 3.99 -7.74
C SER A 124 -20.34 3.14 -8.07
N LYS A 125 -21.27 2.95 -7.12
CA LYS A 125 -22.30 2.03 -7.33
C LYS A 125 -23.61 2.67 -7.19
N PRO A 126 -24.17 3.18 -8.25
CA PRO A 126 -25.50 3.76 -8.17
C PRO A 126 -26.47 2.63 -7.86
N PRO A 127 -27.38 2.88 -7.03
CA PRO A 127 -28.39 1.91 -6.75
C PRO A 127 -29.15 1.71 -7.98
N GLU A 128 -29.23 0.72 -8.38
CA GLU A 128 -29.95 0.52 -9.39
C GLU A 128 -31.07 0.20 -9.14
N GLU A 129 -31.48 0.49 -9.06
CA GLU A 129 -32.60 0.33 -8.79
C GLU A 129 -33.15 0.11 -9.44
#